data_3134311849d11438678131f968772871
#
_entry.id   3134311849d11438678131f968772871
#
_cell.length_a   1.000
_cell.length_b   1.000
_cell.length_c   1.000
_cell.angle_alpha   90.00
_cell.angle_beta   90.00
_cell.angle_gamma   90.00
#
_symmetry.space_group_name_H-M   'P 1'
#
loop_
_entity.id
_entity.type
_entity.pdbx_description
1 polymer ?
#
loop_
_entity_poly.entity_id
_entity_poly.type
_entity_poly.pdbx_seq_one_letter_code
_entity_poly.pdbx_strand_id
1 'polypeptide(L)'
;MIPRGEAPIARLKLKVQLYCGEEIAMGPGKAALLQASGESGSISAAGRKLGMSYRRAWLLVDTMNRCFAEPLVETVAGSGARVTPAGEAALANYLALAEGIEGAAGGAAYDRLQRAIRGSPRTVG
;
A
#
# COMPACT_ATOMS: atom_id res chain seq x y z
N MET A 1 10.76 30.05 2.48
CA MET A 1 9.34 29.71 2.70
C MET A 1 8.68 29.47 1.36
N ILE A 2 7.90 28.39 1.27
CA ILE A 2 7.13 28.14 0.05
C ILE A 2 5.95 29.08 0.03
N PRO A 3 5.73 29.81 -1.06
CA PRO A 3 4.57 30.70 -1.16
C PRO A 3 3.28 29.94 -0.94
N ARG A 4 2.32 30.59 -0.29
CA ARG A 4 1.06 29.97 0.01
C ARG A 4 0.32 29.60 -1.27
N GLY A 5 -0.20 28.40 -1.33
CA GLY A 5 -0.93 27.92 -2.49
C GLY A 5 -0.10 27.19 -3.53
N GLU A 6 1.21 27.17 -3.36
CA GLU A 6 2.06 26.43 -4.27
C GLU A 6 2.35 25.04 -3.73
N ALA A 7 2.27 24.04 -4.61
CA ALA A 7 2.66 22.68 -4.26
C ALA A 7 4.17 22.58 -4.19
N PRO A 8 4.72 21.63 -3.40
CA PRO A 8 6.15 21.36 -3.43
C PRO A 8 6.59 21.01 -4.85
N ILE A 9 7.80 21.38 -5.23
CA ILE A 9 8.34 21.09 -6.55
C ILE A 9 8.48 19.59 -6.75
N ALA A 10 9.00 18.88 -5.73
CA ALA A 10 9.19 17.46 -5.79
C ALA A 10 8.16 16.76 -4.90
N ARG A 11 7.78 15.55 -5.30
CA ARG A 11 6.91 14.72 -4.51
C ARG A 11 7.72 13.53 -3.99
N LEU A 12 7.72 13.35 -2.68
CA LEU A 12 8.36 12.22 -2.06
C LEU A 12 7.37 11.05 -2.00
N LYS A 13 7.78 9.92 -2.51
CA LYS A 13 6.98 8.70 -2.43
C LYS A 13 7.77 7.62 -1.72
N LEU A 14 7.20 7.09 -0.67
CA LEU A 14 7.80 6.00 0.10
C LEU A 14 7.02 4.72 -0.14
N LYS A 15 7.74 3.62 -0.22
CA LYS A 15 7.15 2.32 -0.40
C LYS A 15 7.57 1.43 0.76
N VAL A 16 6.63 1.21 1.69
CA VAL A 16 6.88 0.41 2.88
C VAL A 16 6.52 -1.03 2.58
N GLN A 17 7.49 -1.93 2.70
CA GLN A 17 7.30 -3.36 2.46
C GLN A 17 7.84 -4.15 3.62
N LEU A 18 7.05 -5.13 4.09
CA LEU A 18 7.47 -6.06 5.13
C LEU A 18 7.72 -7.41 4.49
N TYR A 19 8.87 -7.97 4.74
CA TYR A 19 9.27 -9.24 4.15
C TYR A 19 9.13 -10.38 5.14
N CYS A 20 8.70 -11.52 4.62
CA CYS A 20 8.72 -12.81 5.31
C CYS A 20 9.69 -13.67 4.50
N GLY A 21 10.91 -13.83 5.00
CA GLY A 21 11.94 -14.42 4.16
C GLY A 21 12.17 -13.54 2.92
N GLU A 22 12.01 -14.11 1.74
CA GLU A 22 12.17 -13.37 0.49
C GLU A 22 10.85 -12.94 -0.13
N GLU A 23 9.73 -13.26 0.52
CA GLU A 23 8.43 -12.87 0.03
C GLU A 23 7.96 -11.61 0.74
N ILE A 24 7.25 -10.77 0.01
CA ILE A 24 6.68 -9.54 0.59
C ILE A 24 5.38 -9.92 1.29
N ALA A 25 5.41 -9.92 2.62
CA ALA A 25 4.23 -10.25 3.41
C ALA A 25 3.16 -9.15 3.33
N MET A 26 3.58 -7.90 3.34
CA MET A 26 2.68 -6.76 3.26
C MET A 26 3.37 -5.61 2.55
N GLY A 27 2.61 -4.90 1.75
CA GLY A 27 3.06 -3.72 1.04
C GLY A 27 1.86 -2.95 0.52
N PRO A 28 2.08 -1.89 -0.28
CA PRO A 28 0.98 -1.03 -0.74
C PRO A 28 -0.11 -1.78 -1.51
N GLY A 29 0.28 -2.71 -2.38
CA GLY A 29 -0.70 -3.46 -3.17
C GLY A 29 -1.56 -4.39 -2.35
N LYS A 30 -0.95 -5.11 -1.41
CA LYS A 30 -1.68 -6.01 -0.52
C LYS A 30 -2.58 -5.25 0.43
N ALA A 31 -2.09 -4.12 0.95
CA ALA A 31 -2.90 -3.26 1.83
C ALA A 31 -4.10 -2.70 1.07
N ALA A 32 -3.90 -2.24 -0.16
CA ALA A 32 -4.99 -1.73 -0.99
C ALA A 32 -6.05 -2.81 -1.24
N LEU A 33 -5.60 -4.05 -1.49
CA LEU A 33 -6.53 -5.16 -1.71
C LEU A 33 -7.33 -5.48 -0.46
N LEU A 34 -6.69 -5.49 0.72
CA LEU A 34 -7.40 -5.71 1.98
C LEU A 34 -8.43 -4.62 2.23
N GLN A 35 -8.05 -3.37 2.01
CA GLN A 35 -8.96 -2.24 2.23
C GLN A 35 -10.16 -2.29 1.29
N ALA A 36 -9.92 -2.50 0.02
CA ALA A 36 -10.99 -2.60 -0.97
C ALA A 36 -11.89 -3.81 -0.71
N SER A 37 -11.31 -4.92 -0.24
CA SER A 37 -12.07 -6.12 0.10
C SER A 37 -12.99 -5.88 1.29
N GLY A 38 -12.52 -5.16 2.29
CA GLY A 38 -13.33 -4.79 3.45
C GLY A 38 -14.50 -3.89 3.06
N GLU A 39 -14.29 -3.00 2.11
CA GLU A 39 -15.33 -2.08 1.64
C GLU A 39 -16.36 -2.76 0.75
N SER A 40 -15.91 -3.64 -0.14
CA SER A 40 -16.79 -4.29 -1.11
C SER A 40 -17.35 -5.63 -0.66
N GLY A 41 -16.73 -6.23 0.36
CA GLY A 41 -17.13 -7.57 0.83
C GLY A 41 -16.68 -8.70 -0.08
N SER A 42 -15.80 -8.45 -1.06
CA SER A 42 -15.40 -9.44 -2.04
C SER A 42 -13.97 -9.18 -2.53
N ILE A 43 -13.15 -10.24 -2.52
CA ILE A 43 -11.79 -10.18 -3.09
C ILE A 43 -11.86 -9.93 -4.59
N SER A 44 -12.79 -10.59 -5.28
CA SER A 44 -12.93 -10.44 -6.73
C SER A 44 -13.30 -9.00 -7.12
N ALA A 45 -14.27 -8.41 -6.42
CA ALA A 45 -14.68 -7.05 -6.68
C ALA A 45 -13.56 -6.06 -6.35
N ALA A 46 -12.84 -6.30 -5.26
CA ALA A 46 -11.70 -5.47 -4.87
C ALA A 46 -10.60 -5.49 -5.92
N GLY A 47 -10.27 -6.68 -6.41
CA GLY A 47 -9.27 -6.83 -7.47
C GLY A 47 -9.65 -6.07 -8.73
N ARG A 48 -10.90 -6.19 -9.15
CA ARG A 48 -11.39 -5.45 -10.33
C ARG A 48 -11.30 -3.94 -10.13
N LYS A 49 -11.68 -3.47 -8.95
CA LYS A 49 -11.60 -2.05 -8.62
C LYS A 49 -10.18 -1.52 -8.70
N LEU A 50 -9.20 -2.35 -8.33
CA LEU A 50 -7.79 -1.99 -8.35
C LEU A 50 -7.10 -2.30 -9.68
N GLY A 51 -7.82 -2.79 -10.67
CA GLY A 51 -7.24 -3.13 -11.96
C GLY A 51 -6.41 -4.40 -11.96
N MET A 52 -6.62 -5.28 -10.99
CA MET A 52 -5.92 -6.56 -10.92
C MET A 52 -6.72 -7.65 -11.60
N SER A 53 -6.02 -8.64 -12.18
CA SER A 53 -6.68 -9.85 -12.61
C SER A 53 -7.13 -10.65 -11.38
N TYR A 54 -8.10 -11.53 -11.58
CA TYR A 54 -8.58 -12.44 -10.53
C TYR A 54 -7.42 -13.26 -9.97
N ARG A 55 -6.59 -13.80 -10.87
CA ARG A 55 -5.43 -14.60 -10.48
C ARG A 55 -4.47 -13.81 -9.59
N ARG A 56 -4.17 -12.57 -9.97
CA ARG A 56 -3.23 -11.76 -9.19
C ARG A 56 -3.78 -11.46 -7.80
N ALA A 57 -5.07 -11.12 -7.70
CA ALA A 57 -5.67 -10.86 -6.40
C ALA A 57 -5.52 -12.05 -5.46
N TRP A 58 -5.78 -13.26 -5.96
CA TRP A 58 -5.65 -14.46 -5.15
C TRP A 58 -4.22 -14.84 -4.85
N LEU A 59 -3.26 -14.50 -5.73
CA LEU A 59 -1.85 -14.69 -5.42
C LEU A 59 -1.41 -13.80 -4.26
N LEU A 60 -1.89 -12.57 -4.21
CA LEU A 60 -1.60 -11.66 -3.10
C LEU A 60 -2.20 -12.18 -1.80
N VAL A 61 -3.43 -12.67 -1.84
CA VAL A 61 -4.08 -13.27 -0.67
C VAL A 61 -3.29 -14.48 -0.18
N ASP A 62 -2.90 -15.34 -1.10
CA ASP A 62 -2.13 -16.54 -0.75
C ASP A 62 -0.82 -16.19 -0.05
N THR A 63 -0.09 -15.21 -0.58
CA THR A 63 1.16 -14.78 0.03
C THR A 63 0.94 -14.24 1.44
N MET A 64 -0.06 -13.39 1.62
CA MET A 64 -0.38 -12.87 2.95
C MET A 64 -0.71 -14.00 3.93
N ASN A 65 -1.55 -14.92 3.51
CA ASN A 65 -1.97 -16.02 4.39
C ASN A 65 -0.83 -16.96 4.75
N ARG A 66 0.17 -17.11 3.87
CA ARG A 66 1.35 -17.93 4.17
C ARG A 66 2.36 -17.21 5.05
N CYS A 67 2.36 -15.88 5.01
CA CYS A 67 3.39 -15.09 5.70
C CYS A 67 2.97 -14.61 7.08
N PHE A 68 1.71 -14.54 7.38
CA PHE A 68 1.22 -14.13 8.70
C PHE A 68 0.87 -15.34 9.54
N ALA A 69 0.96 -15.19 10.85
CA ALA A 69 0.67 -16.29 11.78
C ALA A 69 -0.77 -16.77 11.67
N GLU A 70 -1.70 -15.85 11.38
CA GLU A 70 -3.10 -16.18 11.19
C GLU A 70 -3.53 -15.71 9.80
N PRO A 71 -4.47 -16.42 9.16
CA PRO A 71 -4.94 -15.99 7.85
C PRO A 71 -5.53 -14.58 7.91
N LEU A 72 -5.18 -13.76 6.94
CA LEU A 72 -5.74 -12.41 6.82
C LEU A 72 -7.05 -12.39 6.05
N VAL A 73 -7.27 -13.41 5.22
CA VAL A 73 -8.47 -13.58 4.42
C VAL A 73 -8.91 -15.02 4.54
N GLU A 74 -10.21 -15.25 4.70
CA GLU A 74 -10.77 -16.60 4.75
C GLU A 74 -11.90 -16.75 3.75
N THR A 75 -12.08 -17.97 3.24
CA THR A 75 -13.20 -18.27 2.37
C THR A 75 -14.44 -18.57 3.23
N VAL A 76 -15.57 -18.09 2.76
CA VAL A 76 -16.84 -18.31 3.44
C VAL A 76 -17.76 -19.03 2.46
N ALA A 77 -18.25 -20.19 2.85
CA ALA A 77 -19.11 -21.00 1.98
C ALA A 77 -20.32 -20.18 1.50
N GLY A 78 -20.49 -20.13 0.18
CA GLY A 78 -21.61 -19.42 -0.43
C GLY A 78 -21.46 -17.91 -0.49
N SER A 79 -20.38 -17.34 0.07
CA SER A 79 -20.20 -15.88 0.14
C SER A 79 -18.83 -15.41 -0.35
N GLY A 80 -18.02 -16.30 -0.88
CA GLY A 80 -16.69 -15.95 -1.36
C GLY A 80 -15.66 -15.83 -0.23
N ALA A 81 -14.96 -14.72 -0.16
CA ALA A 81 -13.89 -14.54 0.81
C ALA A 81 -14.04 -13.20 1.53
N ARG A 82 -13.62 -13.17 2.78
CA ARG A 82 -13.69 -11.96 3.59
C ARG A 82 -12.40 -11.76 4.37
N VAL A 83 -12.14 -10.52 4.75
CA VAL A 83 -11.01 -10.15 5.59
C VAL A 83 -11.32 -10.60 7.03
N THR A 84 -10.36 -11.26 7.66
CA THR A 84 -10.50 -11.72 9.05
C THR A 84 -10.19 -10.58 10.02
N PRO A 85 -10.48 -10.76 11.32
CA PRO A 85 -10.01 -9.80 12.33
C PRO A 85 -8.50 -9.62 12.31
N ALA A 86 -7.73 -10.69 12.06
CA ALA A 86 -6.28 -10.58 11.90
C ALA A 86 -5.92 -9.73 10.68
N GLY A 87 -6.68 -9.87 9.59
CA GLY A 87 -6.48 -9.05 8.40
C GLY A 87 -6.78 -7.59 8.63
N GLU A 88 -7.85 -7.31 9.38
CA GLU A 88 -8.19 -5.93 9.72
C GLU A 88 -7.12 -5.29 10.60
N ALA A 89 -6.61 -6.04 11.58
CA ALA A 89 -5.53 -5.55 12.44
C ALA A 89 -4.24 -5.34 11.66
N ALA A 90 -3.89 -6.26 10.77
CA ALA A 90 -2.69 -6.12 9.95
C ALA A 90 -2.77 -4.87 9.06
N LEU A 91 -3.93 -4.64 8.45
CA LEU A 91 -4.14 -3.45 7.62
C LEU A 91 -4.01 -2.17 8.45
N ALA A 92 -4.67 -2.10 9.59
CA ALA A 92 -4.63 -0.93 10.45
C ALA A 92 -3.19 -0.62 10.90
N ASN A 93 -2.47 -1.65 11.33
CA ASN A 93 -1.09 -1.49 11.78
C ASN A 93 -0.16 -1.10 10.64
N TYR A 94 -0.35 -1.67 9.45
CA TYR A 94 0.44 -1.31 8.29
C TYR A 94 0.23 0.16 7.92
N LEU A 95 -1.03 0.60 7.87
CA LEU A 95 -1.34 1.99 7.53
C LEU A 95 -0.77 2.97 8.56
N ALA A 96 -0.83 2.62 9.84
CA ALA A 96 -0.26 3.43 10.90
C ALA A 96 1.27 3.52 10.78
N LEU A 97 1.92 2.41 10.48
CA LEU A 97 3.36 2.37 10.27
C LEU A 97 3.76 3.25 9.08
N ALA A 98 3.09 3.09 7.96
CA ALA A 98 3.39 3.84 6.75
C ALA A 98 3.18 5.34 6.96
N GLU A 99 2.09 5.72 7.63
CA GLU A 99 1.79 7.10 7.96
C GLU A 99 2.85 7.71 8.89
N GLY A 100 3.29 6.94 9.88
CA GLY A 100 4.35 7.39 10.79
C GLY A 100 5.67 7.64 10.08
N ILE A 101 6.03 6.77 9.14
CA ILE A 101 7.25 6.93 8.34
C ILE A 101 7.13 8.15 7.43
N GLU A 102 6.01 8.32 6.76
CA GLU A 102 5.77 9.49 5.90
C GLU A 102 5.82 10.78 6.71
N GLY A 103 5.23 10.79 7.89
CA GLY A 103 5.24 11.95 8.76
C GLY A 103 6.63 12.33 9.25
N ALA A 104 7.53 11.37 9.34
CA ALA A 104 8.91 11.60 9.75
C ALA A 104 9.82 12.00 8.58
N ALA A 105 9.37 11.84 7.35
CA ALA A 105 10.15 12.19 6.18
C ALA A 105 10.29 13.71 6.08
N GLY A 106 11.51 14.18 5.82
CA GLY A 106 11.76 15.61 5.73
C GLY A 106 13.16 15.94 6.22
N GLY A 107 13.34 17.20 6.65
CA GLY A 107 14.61 17.67 7.18
C GLY A 107 15.51 18.27 6.12
N ALA A 108 16.73 18.62 6.52
CA ALA A 108 17.65 19.39 5.69
C ALA A 108 18.00 18.69 4.38
N ALA A 109 18.21 17.38 4.41
CA ALA A 109 18.57 16.64 3.20
C ALA A 109 17.43 16.66 2.18
N TYR A 110 16.19 16.45 2.64
CA TYR A 110 15.04 16.50 1.78
C TYR A 110 14.87 17.90 1.19
N ASP A 111 15.03 18.93 2.02
CA ASP A 111 14.92 20.31 1.58
C ASP A 111 15.95 20.65 0.50
N ARG A 112 17.19 20.15 0.67
CA ARG A 112 18.24 20.36 -0.33
C ARG A 112 17.90 19.70 -1.66
N LEU A 113 17.38 18.48 -1.61
CA LEU A 113 16.95 17.77 -2.82
C LEU A 113 15.80 18.50 -3.50
N GLN A 114 14.85 19.00 -2.73
CA GLN A 114 13.71 19.77 -3.27
C GLN A 114 14.19 21.00 -4.03
N ARG A 115 15.18 21.69 -3.47
CA ARG A 115 15.72 22.89 -4.13
C ARG A 115 16.54 22.57 -5.37
N ALA A 116 17.10 21.38 -5.46
CA ALA A 116 17.93 20.97 -6.58
C ALA A 116 17.14 20.38 -7.75
N ILE A 117 15.94 19.86 -7.47
CA ILE A 117 15.17 19.15 -8.49
C ILE A 117 14.26 20.11 -9.26
N ARG A 118 14.10 19.85 -10.53
CA ARG A 118 13.21 20.65 -11.39
C ARG A 118 11.76 20.25 -11.15
N GLY A 119 10.84 21.14 -11.48
CA GLY A 119 9.41 20.84 -11.41
C GLY A 119 8.95 19.81 -12.44
N SER A 120 9.72 19.69 -13.55
CA SER A 120 9.46 18.66 -14.55
C SER A 120 10.78 18.37 -15.29
N PRO A 121 10.89 17.18 -15.87
CA PRO A 121 12.10 16.85 -16.63
C PRO A 121 12.27 17.76 -17.84
N ARG A 122 13.54 17.99 -18.22
CA ARG A 122 13.79 18.67 -19.48
C ARG A 122 13.35 17.77 -20.61
N THR A 123 12.83 18.40 -21.66
CA THR A 123 12.51 17.64 -22.86
C THR A 123 13.81 17.20 -23.53
N VAL A 124 13.79 15.98 -24.04
CA VAL A 124 14.90 15.42 -24.79
C VAL A 124 14.69 15.75 -26.26
N GLY A 125 15.71 16.26 -26.88
CA GLY A 125 15.49 16.52 -28.28
C GLY A 125 16.48 17.40 -28.90
#